data_662a52c638f17fcfafbb04a158a4fd13
#
_entry.id   662a52c638f17fcfafbb04a158a4fd13
#
_cell.length_a   1.000
_cell.length_b   1.000
_cell.length_c   1.000
_cell.angle_alpha   90.00
_cell.angle_beta   90.00
_cell.angle_gamma   90.00
#
_symmetry.space_group_name_H-M   'P 1'
#
loop_
_entity.id
_entity.type
_entity.pdbx_description
1 polymer ?
#
loop_
_entity_poly.entity_id
_entity_poly.type
_entity_poly.pdbx_seq_one_letter_code
_entity_poly.pdbx_strand_id
1 'polypeptide(L)'
;GLGDVYKRQGYLHAVGQKERTAEGGSSREERMFERVMMGLRMVRGMDEERFKRDFHMRPEGVWKKTIPKLKEEKLMESGNGRLYLTRRGMQVMNAVLVEMLEESED
;
A
#
# COMPACT_ATOMS: atom_id res chain seq x y z
N GLY A 1 14.79 7.60 -1.94
CA GLY A 1 15.06 6.73 -0.97
C GLY A 1 14.24 6.92 0.23
N LEU A 2 14.61 6.15 1.25
CA LEU A 2 13.85 6.17 2.34
C LEU A 2 14.02 7.40 3.06
N GLY A 3 15.19 7.87 2.96
CA GLY A 3 15.40 9.10 3.57
C GLY A 3 14.45 10.02 2.94
N ASP A 4 14.19 9.72 1.80
CA ASP A 4 13.34 10.60 1.17
C ASP A 4 12.02 10.38 1.63
N VAL A 5 11.72 9.25 1.91
CA VAL A 5 10.46 8.96 2.33
C VAL A 5 10.31 9.78 3.50
N TYR A 6 11.25 9.92 4.23
CA TYR A 6 11.14 10.69 5.30
C TYR A 6 11.21 11.99 5.10
N LYS A 7 11.95 12.32 4.35
CA LYS A 7 11.96 13.57 4.07
C LYS A 7 10.74 13.76 3.49
N ARG A 8 10.22 12.75 3.21
CA ARG A 8 9.04 12.92 2.79
C ARG A 8 8.22 12.57 3.82
N GLN A 9 8.71 12.39 4.88
CA GLN A 9 7.89 12.26 5.85
C GLN A 9 7.35 13.44 6.16
N GLY A 10 8.08 14.20 6.02
CA GLY A 10 7.60 15.39 6.04
C GLY A 10 6.68 15.35 4.93
N TYR A 11 6.93 14.69 3.99
CA TYR A 11 6.17 14.66 2.93
C TYR A 11 4.98 13.90 3.17
N LEU A 12 5.15 12.83 3.94
CA LEU A 12 4.11 12.14 4.10
C LEU A 12 3.11 12.84 4.72
N HIS A 13 3.55 13.45 5.46
CA HIS A 13 2.58 14.18 5.95
C HIS A 13 2.40 15.37 5.26
N ALA A 14 3.26 15.65 4.71
CA ALA A 14 3.17 16.82 4.03
C ALA A 14 2.53 16.43 2.82
N VAL A 15 2.73 15.38 2.40
CA VAL A 15 2.12 15.07 1.34
C VAL A 15 0.83 15.13 1.55
N GLY A 16 0.79 14.68 2.49
CA GLY A 16 -0.39 14.74 2.73
C GLY A 16 -0.83 16.08 2.59
N GLN A 17 -0.24 16.77 2.84
CA GLN A 17 -0.70 17.93 2.78
C GLN A 17 -0.70 18.67 1.76
N LYS A 18 -0.08 18.60 1.31
CA LYS A 18 -0.03 19.41 0.43
C LYS A 18 -0.85 19.37 -0.49
N GLU A 19 -1.05 18.93 -0.54
CA GLU A 19 -1.66 18.98 -1.31
C GLU A 19 -2.61 18.74 -1.53
N ARG A 20 -2.86 18.25 -1.04
CA ARG A 20 -3.76 17.97 -1.23
C ARG A 20 -4.58 18.64 -1.38
N THR A 21 -4.46 19.03 -1.40
CA THR A 21 -5.08 19.69 -1.69
C THR A 21 -5.70 19.85 -2.47
N ALA A 22 -5.59 19.69 -2.90
CA ALA A 22 -6.10 19.93 -3.68
C ALA A 22 -7.09 19.60 -4.06
N GLU A 23 -7.46 19.62 -4.27
CA GLU A 23 -8.35 19.45 -4.75
C GLU A 23 -8.69 18.42 -4.85
N GLY A 24 -8.76 18.21 -4.51
CA GLY A 24 -9.22 17.03 -4.50
C GLY A 24 -8.51 16.12 -5.05
N GLY A 25 -7.63 16.38 -5.18
CA GLY A 25 -7.04 15.55 -5.87
C GLY A 25 -6.09 14.58 -5.51
N SER A 26 -6.41 13.57 -5.00
CA SER A 26 -5.50 12.47 -4.86
C SER A 26 -5.35 11.82 -6.22
N SER A 27 -4.18 11.43 -6.57
CA SER A 27 -3.98 10.70 -7.81
C SER A 27 -4.53 9.29 -7.62
N ARG A 28 -4.64 8.57 -8.72
CA ARG A 28 -5.13 7.20 -8.65
C ARG A 28 -4.18 6.35 -7.83
N GLU A 29 -2.87 6.56 -8.01
CA GLU A 29 -1.88 5.79 -7.27
C GLU A 29 -1.99 6.07 -5.78
N GLU A 30 -2.25 7.29 -5.41
CA GLU A 30 -2.40 7.62 -4.02
C GLU A 30 -3.64 6.96 -3.42
N ARG A 31 -4.74 6.92 -4.19
CA ARG A 31 -5.94 6.30 -3.68
C ARG A 31 -5.75 4.78 -3.55
N MET A 32 -5.02 4.18 -4.49
CA MET A 32 -4.76 2.75 -4.41
C MET A 32 -3.92 2.44 -3.18
N PHE A 33 -2.89 3.26 -2.94
CA PHE A 33 -2.02 3.02 -1.80
C PHE A 33 -2.80 3.21 -0.49
N GLU A 34 -3.65 4.21 -0.43
CA GLU A 34 -4.43 4.43 0.77
C GLU A 34 -5.37 3.27 1.02
N ARG A 35 -5.97 2.71 -0.04
CA ARG A 35 -6.87 1.59 0.12
C ARG A 35 -6.12 0.40 0.71
N VAL A 36 -4.93 0.13 0.21
CA VAL A 36 -4.14 -0.98 0.68
C VAL A 36 -3.67 -0.70 2.11
N MET A 37 -3.24 0.52 2.39
CA MET A 37 -2.75 0.85 3.69
C MET A 37 -3.83 0.62 4.74
N MET A 38 -5.05 1.05 4.46
CA MET A 38 -6.11 0.88 5.40
C MET A 38 -6.52 -0.58 5.52
N GLY A 39 -6.51 -1.31 4.43
CA GLY A 39 -6.91 -2.71 4.46
C GLY A 39 -5.91 -3.59 5.16
N LEU A 40 -4.61 -3.35 4.92
CA LEU A 40 -3.61 -4.21 5.53
C LEU A 40 -3.47 -4.00 7.03
N ARG A 41 -4.00 -2.90 7.55
CA ARG A 41 -3.95 -2.69 8.98
C ARG A 41 -4.94 -3.61 9.70
N MET A 42 -5.90 -4.15 8.97
CA MET A 42 -6.89 -5.00 9.57
C MET A 42 -6.47 -6.46 9.49
N VAL A 43 -6.78 -7.22 10.50
CA VAL A 43 -6.41 -8.61 10.55
C VAL A 43 -6.94 -9.36 9.34
N ARG A 44 -8.14 -9.07 8.91
CA ARG A 44 -8.69 -9.78 7.77
C ARG A 44 -8.24 -9.22 6.44
N GLY A 45 -7.48 -8.13 6.46
CA GLY A 45 -6.88 -7.64 5.23
C GLY A 45 -7.79 -6.88 4.30
N MET A 46 -7.34 -6.71 3.07
CA MET A 46 -8.02 -5.94 2.08
C MET A 46 -8.80 -6.84 1.15
N ASP A 47 -10.00 -6.42 0.72
CA ASP A 47 -10.81 -7.18 -0.20
C ASP A 47 -10.27 -6.96 -1.61
N GLU A 48 -9.69 -8.01 -2.21
CA GLU A 48 -9.08 -7.89 -3.52
C GLU A 48 -10.11 -7.68 -4.62
N GLU A 49 -11.30 -8.25 -4.49
CA GLU A 49 -12.31 -8.07 -5.51
C GLU A 49 -12.80 -6.64 -5.51
N ARG A 50 -12.92 -6.05 -4.36
CA ARG A 50 -13.37 -4.68 -4.29
C ARG A 50 -12.31 -3.76 -4.86
N PHE A 51 -11.04 -4.05 -4.61
CA PHE A 51 -9.95 -3.26 -5.16
C PHE A 51 -10.02 -3.34 -6.69
N LYS A 52 -10.20 -4.56 -7.23
CA LYS A 52 -10.22 -4.74 -8.65
C LYS A 52 -11.42 -4.02 -9.25
N ARG A 53 -12.55 -4.05 -8.58
CA ARG A 53 -13.73 -3.39 -9.10
C ARG A 53 -13.54 -1.87 -9.14
N ASP A 54 -12.94 -1.32 -8.11
CA ASP A 54 -12.78 0.12 -8.02
C ASP A 54 -11.66 0.67 -8.86
N PHE A 55 -10.60 -0.09 -9.03
CA PHE A 55 -9.42 0.40 -9.73
C PHE A 55 -9.14 -0.33 -11.04
N HIS A 56 -9.94 -1.33 -11.38
CA HIS A 56 -9.80 -2.10 -12.60
C HIS A 56 -8.45 -2.80 -12.74
N MET A 57 -7.82 -3.11 -11.62
CA MET A 57 -6.57 -3.84 -11.60
C MET A 57 -6.49 -4.58 -10.29
N ARG A 58 -5.80 -5.67 -10.28
CA ARG A 58 -5.60 -6.41 -9.05
C ARG A 58 -4.40 -5.82 -8.32
N PRO A 59 -4.32 -5.92 -7.01
CA PRO A 59 -3.17 -5.38 -6.28
C PRO A 59 -1.86 -5.91 -6.81
N GLU A 60 -1.80 -7.20 -7.19
CA GLU A 60 -0.58 -7.78 -7.72
C GLU A 60 -0.18 -7.14 -9.04
N GLY A 61 -1.12 -6.54 -9.75
CA GLY A 61 -0.80 -5.86 -10.98
C GLY A 61 -0.19 -4.49 -10.75
N VAL A 62 -0.48 -3.90 -9.59
CA VAL A 62 0.04 -2.60 -9.23
C VAL A 62 1.40 -2.75 -8.55
N TRP A 63 1.50 -3.66 -7.60
CA TRP A 63 2.75 -3.86 -6.86
C TRP A 63 3.39 -5.15 -7.33
N LYS A 64 3.77 -5.17 -8.60
CA LYS A 64 4.28 -6.37 -9.24
C LYS A 64 5.54 -6.95 -8.64
N LYS A 65 6.35 -6.11 -8.02
CA LYS A 65 7.58 -6.59 -7.44
C LYS A 65 7.43 -6.77 -5.94
N THR A 66 6.75 -5.85 -5.30
CA THR A 66 6.68 -5.85 -3.85
C THR A 66 5.80 -6.96 -3.31
N ILE A 67 4.63 -7.18 -3.89
CA ILE A 67 3.73 -8.19 -3.34
C ILE A 67 4.35 -9.60 -3.42
N PRO A 68 4.91 -10.02 -4.55
CA PRO A 68 5.50 -11.35 -4.59
C PRO A 68 6.66 -11.48 -3.62
N LYS A 69 7.46 -10.41 -3.46
CA LYS A 69 8.57 -10.44 -2.54
C LYS A 69 8.08 -10.62 -1.11
N LEU A 70 7.03 -9.89 -0.74
CA LEU A 70 6.51 -9.98 0.61
C LEU A 70 5.90 -11.35 0.87
N LYS A 71 5.28 -11.95 -0.13
CA LYS A 71 4.72 -13.27 0.04
C LYS A 71 5.84 -14.30 0.22
N GLU A 72 6.93 -14.12 -0.51
CA GLU A 72 8.03 -15.03 -0.41
C GLU A 72 8.67 -14.90 0.97
N GLU A 73 8.69 -13.72 1.53
CA GLU A 73 9.26 -13.48 2.84
C GLU A 73 8.29 -13.83 3.96
N LYS A 74 7.10 -14.33 3.60
CA LYS A 74 6.09 -14.73 4.57
C LYS A 74 5.57 -13.55 5.39
N LEU A 75 5.58 -12.38 4.81
CA LEU A 75 5.05 -11.22 5.46
C LEU A 75 3.62 -10.91 4.99
N MET A 76 3.23 -11.46 3.85
CA MET A 76 1.94 -11.19 3.28
C MET A 76 1.38 -12.46 2.69
N GLU A 77 0.08 -12.62 2.67
CA GLU A 77 -0.58 -13.76 2.08
C GLU A 77 -1.90 -13.36 1.46
N SER A 78 -2.42 -14.18 0.57
CA SER A 78 -3.73 -13.91 0.03
C SER A 78 -4.57 -15.18 0.16
N GLY A 79 -5.83 -15.01 0.40
CA GLY A 79 -6.73 -16.14 0.50
C GLY A 79 -8.16 -15.65 0.65
N ASN A 80 -9.10 -16.42 0.13
CA ASN A 80 -10.50 -16.11 0.21
C ASN A 80 -10.82 -14.69 -0.30
N GLY A 81 -10.14 -14.28 -1.36
CA GLY A 81 -10.39 -12.97 -1.95
C GLY A 81 -9.83 -11.82 -1.13
N ARG A 82 -8.93 -12.11 -0.19
CA ARG A 82 -8.37 -11.07 0.63
C ARG A 82 -6.85 -11.09 0.59
N LEU A 83 -6.25 -9.91 0.71
CA LEU A 83 -4.80 -9.77 0.78
C LEU A 83 -4.53 -9.26 2.19
N TYR A 84 -3.72 -9.95 2.94
CA TYR A 84 -3.49 -9.59 4.33
C TYR A 84 -2.05 -9.83 4.77
N LEU A 85 -1.66 -9.17 5.86
CA LEU A 85 -0.33 -9.38 6.38
C LEU A 85 -0.37 -10.55 7.36
N THR A 86 0.71 -11.31 7.36
CA THR A 86 0.83 -12.38 8.35
C THR A 86 1.17 -11.71 9.69
N ARG A 87 1.26 -12.50 10.74
CA ARG A 87 1.63 -11.96 12.03
C ARG A 87 2.97 -11.25 11.92
N ARG A 88 3.91 -11.86 11.21
CA ARG A 88 5.21 -11.29 11.02
C ARG A 88 5.08 -10.01 10.25
N GLY A 89 4.27 -9.97 9.23
CA GLY A 89 4.08 -8.76 8.44
C GLY A 89 3.50 -7.64 9.28
N MET A 90 2.61 -7.96 10.20
CA MET A 90 2.05 -6.94 11.06
C MET A 90 3.11 -6.32 11.95
N GLN A 91 4.10 -7.11 12.37
CA GLN A 91 5.15 -6.61 13.23
C GLN A 91 6.05 -5.64 12.48
N VAL A 92 6.13 -5.73 11.18
CA VAL A 92 6.96 -4.85 10.39
C VAL A 92 6.12 -4.05 9.39
N MET A 93 4.89 -3.75 9.76
CA MET A 93 3.96 -3.11 8.84
C MET A 93 4.52 -1.83 8.23
N ASN A 94 5.21 -1.01 9.01
CA ASN A 94 5.74 0.21 8.45
C ASN A 94 6.71 -0.06 7.32
N ALA A 95 7.55 -1.07 7.47
CA ALA A 95 8.50 -1.40 6.42
C ALA A 95 7.78 -1.91 5.18
N VAL A 96 6.73 -2.70 5.38
CA VAL A 96 5.95 -3.22 4.28
C VAL A 96 5.31 -2.07 3.52
N LEU A 97 4.71 -1.13 4.24
CA LEU A 97 4.01 -0.03 3.58
C LEU A 97 5.00 0.89 2.86
N VAL A 98 6.20 1.06 3.41
CA VAL A 98 7.19 1.88 2.76
C VAL A 98 7.60 1.24 1.44
N GLU A 99 7.80 -0.09 1.42
CA GLU A 99 8.18 -0.75 0.18
C GLU A 99 7.07 -0.61 -0.87
N MET A 100 5.82 -0.72 -0.46
CA MET A 100 4.72 -0.59 -1.40
C MET A 100 4.64 0.86 -1.91
N LEU A 101 4.88 1.82 -1.03
CA LEU A 101 4.84 3.20 -1.43
C LEU A 101 5.95 3.49 -2.44
N GLU A 102 7.13 2.94 -2.22
CA GLU A 102 8.23 3.17 -3.14
C GLU A 102 7.93 2.61 -4.51
N GLU A 103 7.34 1.45 -4.60
CA GLU A 103 7.00 0.90 -5.89
C GLU A 103 5.88 1.72 -6.54
N SER A 104 4.95 2.25 -5.74
CA SER A 104 3.88 3.04 -6.31
C SER A 104 4.40 4.32 -6.95
N GLU A 105 5.52 4.81 -6.49
CA GLU A 105 6.05 6.05 -7.02
C GLU A 105 6.90 5.85 -8.24
N ASP A 106 7.18 4.61 -8.60
CA ASP A 106 7.92 4.35 -9.80
C ASP A 106 6.97 4.37 -10.99
#